data_cce860d930a0aef1f87175f4f54bf000
#
_entry.id   cce860d930a0aef1f87175f4f54bf000
#
_cell.length_a   1.000
_cell.length_b   1.000
_cell.length_c   1.000
_cell.angle_alpha   90.00
_cell.angle_beta   90.00
_cell.angle_gamma   90.00
#
_symmetry.space_group_name_H-M   'P 1'
#
loop_
_entity.id
_entity.type
_entity.pdbx_description
1 polymer ?
#
loop_
_entity_poly.entity_id
_entity_poly.type
_entity_poly.pdbx_seq_one_letter_code
_entity_poly.pdbx_strand_id
1 'polypeptide(L)'
;MKKLLSAIMAATMCLGFSLPAFAATADQTTTENLGTDFTFTVQNDPIYTVTIPSAVTIAQDGTTVDITAENVANLGGKEISVTIAGTNYYRNQMVLEGKDNQGINKVLRYQIITEDGTTVETTGKDTATGTELASFTDNGTVNYVVKPVIVPTTAKGVTYIGSMTYGIALTDAE
;
A
#
# COMPACT_ATOMS: atom_id res chain seq x y z
N MET A 1 -52.79 22.57 32.27
CA MET A 1 -52.53 21.96 30.93
C MET A 1 -51.05 21.86 30.78
N LYS A 2 -50.51 20.67 30.90
CA LYS A 2 -49.07 20.41 30.94
C LYS A 2 -48.55 20.26 29.50
N LYS A 3 -47.65 21.13 29.08
CA LYS A 3 -46.96 21.08 27.79
C LYS A 3 -45.86 20.01 27.91
N LEU A 4 -45.98 18.93 27.13
CA LEU A 4 -44.91 17.93 26.93
C LEU A 4 -43.94 18.48 25.85
N LEU A 5 -42.74 18.87 26.26
CA LEU A 5 -41.62 19.04 25.35
C LEU A 5 -41.10 17.65 24.96
N SER A 6 -41.33 17.24 23.73
CA SER A 6 -40.64 16.08 23.14
C SER A 6 -39.28 16.54 22.60
N ALA A 7 -38.22 16.28 23.35
CA ALA A 7 -36.85 16.36 22.82
C ALA A 7 -36.57 15.04 22.10
N ILE A 8 -36.55 15.06 20.79
CA ILE A 8 -36.05 13.95 19.98
C ILE A 8 -34.54 14.09 19.88
N MET A 9 -33.82 13.26 20.63
CA MET A 9 -32.38 13.12 20.53
C MET A 9 -32.08 12.11 19.43
N ALA A 10 -31.74 12.60 18.23
CA ALA A 10 -31.23 11.76 17.16
C ALA A 10 -29.75 11.45 17.43
N ALA A 11 -29.48 10.21 17.82
CA ALA A 11 -28.13 9.69 17.90
C ALA A 11 -27.63 9.36 16.48
N THR A 12 -26.78 10.22 15.95
CA THR A 12 -26.14 10.01 14.66
C THR A 12 -24.85 9.22 14.86
N MET A 13 -24.83 7.94 14.48
CA MET A 13 -23.60 7.21 14.26
C MET A 13 -23.10 7.54 12.86
N CYS A 14 -22.11 8.41 12.79
CA CYS A 14 -21.46 8.79 11.54
C CYS A 14 -20.15 8.05 11.35
N LEU A 15 -20.05 7.30 10.26
CA LEU A 15 -18.79 7.10 9.58
C LEU A 15 -18.58 8.29 8.63
N GLY A 16 -17.73 9.19 9.06
CA GLY A 16 -16.94 10.15 8.33
C GLY A 16 -17.53 10.95 7.18
N PHE A 17 -18.46 11.86 7.44
CA PHE A 17 -18.56 13.20 6.81
C PHE A 17 -19.57 14.00 7.65
N SER A 18 -19.10 14.85 8.52
CA SER A 18 -19.97 15.74 9.29
C SER A 18 -20.37 16.93 8.43
N LEU A 19 -21.46 16.81 7.70
CA LEU A 19 -22.19 17.99 7.27
C LEU A 19 -22.89 18.57 8.50
N PRO A 20 -22.87 19.90 8.72
CA PRO A 20 -23.61 20.50 9.80
C PRO A 20 -25.10 20.24 9.58
N ALA A 21 -25.71 19.44 10.45
CA ALA A 21 -27.15 19.25 10.45
C ALA A 21 -27.79 20.52 10.99
N PHE A 22 -28.41 21.30 10.11
CA PHE A 22 -29.28 22.40 10.52
C PHE A 22 -30.60 21.83 11.01
N ALA A 23 -30.86 21.93 12.29
CA ALA A 23 -32.15 21.55 12.85
C ALA A 23 -33.21 22.60 12.49
N ALA A 24 -34.29 22.19 11.84
CA ALA A 24 -35.47 23.03 11.69
C ALA A 24 -36.28 22.98 12.97
N THR A 25 -36.64 24.15 13.53
CA THR A 25 -37.38 24.25 14.79
C THR A 25 -38.76 24.85 14.54
N ALA A 26 -39.79 24.16 15.02
CA ALA A 26 -41.16 24.67 15.05
C ALA A 26 -41.53 25.14 16.45
N ASP A 27 -42.16 26.29 16.57
CA ASP A 27 -42.72 26.81 17.81
C ASP A 27 -44.25 27.07 17.64
N GLN A 28 -44.84 27.65 18.64
CA GLN A 28 -46.29 27.92 18.68
C GLN A 28 -46.77 28.93 17.61
N THR A 29 -45.87 29.61 16.94
CA THR A 29 -46.17 30.57 15.86
C THR A 29 -45.93 29.99 14.49
N THR A 30 -45.31 28.81 14.39
CA THR A 30 -45.01 28.12 13.15
C THR A 30 -46.24 27.36 12.69
N THR A 31 -46.80 27.76 11.56
CA THR A 31 -47.96 27.13 10.93
C THR A 31 -47.63 26.30 9.71
N GLU A 32 -46.35 26.27 9.32
CA GLU A 32 -45.89 25.55 8.13
C GLU A 32 -45.37 24.14 8.51
N ASN A 33 -45.48 23.23 7.53
CA ASN A 33 -44.85 21.89 7.68
C ASN A 33 -43.34 22.04 7.54
N LEU A 34 -42.59 21.47 8.48
CA LEU A 34 -41.15 21.39 8.43
C LEU A 34 -40.75 20.12 7.68
N GLY A 35 -39.96 20.31 6.61
CA GLY A 35 -39.39 19.21 5.82
C GLY A 35 -38.00 18.82 6.31
N THR A 36 -37.67 17.57 6.09
CA THR A 36 -36.28 17.05 6.31
C THR A 36 -35.90 16.23 5.10
N ASP A 37 -34.76 16.56 4.51
CA ASP A 37 -34.19 15.80 3.41
C ASP A 37 -33.34 14.65 3.96
N PHE A 38 -33.55 13.45 3.41
CA PHE A 38 -32.77 12.27 3.73
C PHE A 38 -31.87 11.95 2.54
N THR A 39 -30.56 11.86 2.81
CA THR A 39 -29.58 11.44 1.81
C THR A 39 -28.89 10.17 2.30
N PHE A 40 -28.86 9.15 1.45
CA PHE A 40 -28.13 7.91 1.70
C PHE A 40 -27.31 7.55 0.47
N THR A 41 -26.02 7.34 0.65
CA THR A 41 -25.11 6.92 -0.43
C THR A 41 -24.65 5.51 -0.17
N VAL A 42 -24.89 4.62 -1.13
CA VAL A 42 -24.34 3.26 -1.13
C VAL A 42 -23.02 3.30 -1.87
N GLN A 43 -21.94 2.92 -1.19
CA GLN A 43 -20.63 2.76 -1.81
C GLN A 43 -20.37 1.27 -2.02
N ASN A 44 -19.92 0.90 -3.22
CA ASN A 44 -19.47 -0.47 -3.48
C ASN A 44 -18.10 -0.72 -2.84
N ASP A 45 -17.86 -1.94 -2.40
CA ASP A 45 -16.56 -2.36 -1.90
C ASP A 45 -15.49 -2.27 -3.01
N PRO A 46 -14.25 -1.88 -2.67
CA PRO A 46 -13.13 -1.92 -3.58
C PRO A 46 -12.88 -3.34 -4.11
N ILE A 47 -12.63 -3.44 -5.41
CA ILE A 47 -12.30 -4.70 -6.09
C ILE A 47 -10.98 -4.50 -6.80
N TYR A 48 -10.03 -5.42 -6.63
CA TYR A 48 -8.78 -5.46 -7.37
C TYR A 48 -8.09 -6.81 -7.24
N THR A 49 -7.19 -7.09 -8.17
CA THR A 49 -6.27 -8.23 -8.14
C THR A 49 -4.87 -7.71 -8.40
N VAL A 50 -3.93 -7.97 -7.50
CA VAL A 50 -2.52 -7.62 -7.70
C VAL A 50 -1.72 -8.88 -7.91
N THR A 51 -1.00 -8.95 -9.03
CA THR A 51 -0.09 -10.04 -9.37
C THR A 51 1.34 -9.59 -9.15
N ILE A 52 2.08 -10.36 -8.35
CA ILE A 52 3.51 -10.20 -8.07
C ILE A 52 4.26 -11.45 -8.47
N PRO A 53 5.57 -11.40 -8.78
CA PRO A 53 6.34 -12.58 -9.14
C PRO A 53 6.52 -13.51 -7.93
N SER A 54 6.41 -14.82 -8.17
CA SER A 54 6.67 -15.83 -7.14
C SER A 54 8.16 -16.14 -6.96
N ALA A 55 8.97 -15.87 -7.99
CA ALA A 55 10.43 -16.02 -7.98
C ALA A 55 11.08 -15.12 -9.03
N VAL A 56 12.28 -14.64 -8.73
CA VAL A 56 13.09 -13.80 -9.62
C VAL A 56 14.51 -14.33 -9.65
N THR A 57 15.05 -14.59 -10.85
CA THR A 57 16.48 -14.84 -11.04
C THR A 57 17.17 -13.53 -11.40
N ILE A 58 18.06 -13.06 -10.55
CA ILE A 58 18.72 -11.76 -10.71
C ILE A 58 19.92 -11.92 -11.64
N ALA A 59 19.88 -11.25 -12.79
CA ALA A 59 21.02 -11.16 -13.71
C ALA A 59 22.04 -10.12 -13.19
N GLN A 60 23.28 -10.22 -13.65
CA GLN A 60 24.39 -9.35 -13.20
C GLN A 60 24.16 -7.87 -13.57
N ASP A 61 23.52 -7.61 -14.68
CA ASP A 61 23.17 -6.27 -15.20
C ASP A 61 21.81 -5.78 -14.70
N GLY A 62 21.07 -6.65 -14.00
CA GLY A 62 19.75 -6.40 -13.45
C GLY A 62 18.67 -7.26 -14.13
N THR A 63 17.54 -7.39 -13.45
CA THR A 63 16.35 -8.11 -13.94
C THR A 63 15.12 -7.25 -13.71
N THR A 64 14.36 -7.00 -14.77
CA THR A 64 13.07 -6.30 -14.67
C THR A 64 12.04 -7.23 -14.03
N VAL A 65 11.24 -6.67 -13.15
CA VAL A 65 10.20 -7.34 -12.39
C VAL A 65 8.92 -6.54 -12.53
N ASP A 66 7.83 -7.20 -12.92
CA ASP A 66 6.54 -6.57 -13.12
C ASP A 66 5.63 -6.78 -11.91
N ILE A 67 4.87 -5.74 -11.58
CA ILE A 67 3.73 -5.78 -10.67
C ILE A 67 2.52 -5.36 -11.48
N THR A 68 1.47 -6.18 -11.50
CA THR A 68 0.28 -5.91 -12.32
C THR A 68 -0.95 -5.84 -11.45
N ALA A 69 -1.75 -4.77 -11.65
CA ALA A 69 -3.08 -4.64 -11.07
C ALA A 69 -4.16 -4.85 -12.14
N GLU A 70 -5.14 -5.69 -11.83
CA GLU A 70 -6.25 -6.04 -12.71
C GLU A 70 -7.58 -5.97 -11.95
N ASN A 71 -8.69 -5.85 -12.69
CA ASN A 71 -10.05 -5.79 -12.14
C ASN A 71 -10.22 -4.64 -11.13
N VAL A 72 -9.49 -3.55 -11.30
CA VAL A 72 -9.51 -2.41 -10.38
C VAL A 72 -10.83 -1.65 -10.55
N ALA A 73 -11.63 -1.57 -9.48
CA ALA A 73 -12.90 -0.86 -9.46
C ALA A 73 -13.25 -0.40 -8.04
N ASN A 74 -14.08 0.64 -7.96
CA ASN A 74 -14.68 1.15 -6.72
C ASN A 74 -13.67 1.59 -5.64
N LEU A 75 -12.51 2.09 -6.02
CA LEU A 75 -11.47 2.50 -5.07
C LEU A 75 -11.90 3.69 -4.19
N GLY A 76 -12.91 4.47 -4.61
CA GLY A 76 -13.47 5.56 -3.80
C GLY A 76 -12.48 6.70 -3.53
N GLY A 77 -11.61 7.00 -4.49
CA GLY A 77 -10.56 8.02 -4.35
C GLY A 77 -9.30 7.51 -3.65
N LYS A 78 -9.19 6.21 -3.45
CA LYS A 78 -7.98 5.54 -2.95
C LYS A 78 -7.15 4.96 -4.08
N GLU A 79 -5.92 4.59 -3.76
CA GLU A 79 -5.02 3.85 -4.63
C GLU A 79 -4.57 2.54 -3.97
N ILE A 80 -4.14 1.61 -4.79
CA ILE A 80 -3.54 0.35 -4.36
C ILE A 80 -2.04 0.59 -4.25
N SER A 81 -1.49 0.68 -3.04
CA SER A 81 -0.06 0.80 -2.81
C SER A 81 0.57 -0.57 -2.61
N VAL A 82 1.68 -0.83 -3.31
CA VAL A 82 2.50 -2.04 -3.18
C VAL A 82 3.85 -1.66 -2.62
N THR A 83 4.13 -2.12 -1.42
CA THR A 83 5.35 -1.78 -0.67
C THR A 83 6.20 -3.01 -0.37
N ILE A 84 7.44 -2.81 0.05
CA ILE A 84 8.26 -3.84 0.67
C ILE A 84 7.79 -4.02 2.12
N ALA A 85 7.19 -5.15 2.47
CA ALA A 85 6.82 -5.47 3.84
C ALA A 85 8.00 -6.01 4.65
N GLY A 86 8.98 -6.63 3.98
CA GLY A 86 10.19 -7.10 4.62
C GLY A 86 11.06 -7.98 3.71
N THR A 87 12.21 -8.38 4.23
CA THR A 87 13.11 -9.37 3.62
C THR A 87 13.47 -10.44 4.65
N ASN A 88 14.01 -11.56 4.21
CA ASN A 88 14.50 -12.61 5.13
C ASN A 88 15.83 -12.26 5.82
N TYR A 89 16.46 -11.15 5.48
CA TYR A 89 17.72 -10.75 6.09
C TYR A 89 17.53 -9.86 7.33
N TYR A 90 18.56 -9.80 8.17
CA TYR A 90 18.55 -8.98 9.38
C TYR A 90 18.13 -7.54 9.11
N ARG A 91 17.19 -7.02 9.92
CA ARG A 91 16.60 -5.68 9.79
C ARG A 91 15.89 -5.42 8.46
N ASN A 92 15.42 -6.45 7.78
CA ASN A 92 14.81 -6.33 6.45
C ASN A 92 15.72 -5.62 5.43
N GLN A 93 17.03 -5.88 5.53
CA GLN A 93 17.99 -5.32 4.58
C GLN A 93 17.95 -6.07 3.25
N MET A 94 18.29 -5.38 2.18
CA MET A 94 18.32 -5.91 0.81
C MET A 94 19.64 -6.68 0.59
N VAL A 95 19.69 -7.88 1.14
CA VAL A 95 20.86 -8.76 1.14
C VAL A 95 20.45 -10.19 0.79
N LEU A 96 21.24 -10.82 -0.08
CA LEU A 96 21.19 -12.25 -0.39
C LEU A 96 22.29 -12.97 0.34
N GLU A 97 22.05 -14.20 0.73
CA GLU A 97 23.02 -15.05 1.45
C GLU A 97 23.39 -16.27 0.62
N GLY A 98 24.61 -16.71 0.74
CA GLY A 98 25.10 -17.93 0.11
C GLY A 98 26.26 -18.53 0.88
N LYS A 99 26.71 -19.69 0.46
CA LYS A 99 27.91 -20.34 1.02
C LYS A 99 28.89 -20.65 -0.09
N ASP A 100 30.16 -20.40 0.20
CA ASP A 100 31.23 -20.83 -0.69
C ASP A 100 31.47 -22.36 -0.61
N ASN A 101 32.40 -22.86 -1.41
CA ASN A 101 32.76 -24.26 -1.44
C ASN A 101 33.41 -24.79 -0.16
N GLN A 102 33.76 -23.91 0.77
CA GLN A 102 34.27 -24.23 2.11
C GLN A 102 33.18 -24.16 3.18
N GLY A 103 31.92 -23.84 2.78
CA GLY A 103 30.79 -23.69 3.69
C GLY A 103 30.75 -22.34 4.43
N ILE A 104 31.62 -21.39 4.06
CA ILE A 104 31.68 -20.06 4.69
C ILE A 104 30.58 -19.19 4.14
N ASN A 105 29.79 -18.57 5.03
CA ASN A 105 28.73 -17.67 4.66
C ASN A 105 29.27 -16.46 3.89
N LYS A 106 28.60 -16.15 2.80
CA LYS A 106 28.83 -14.98 1.94
C LYS A 106 27.53 -14.22 1.79
N VAL A 107 27.64 -12.92 1.64
CA VAL A 107 26.49 -12.04 1.43
C VAL A 107 26.70 -11.23 0.17
N LEU A 108 25.59 -10.93 -0.51
CA LEU A 108 25.55 -10.06 -1.69
C LEU A 108 24.42 -9.06 -1.50
N ARG A 109 24.72 -7.79 -1.55
CA ARG A 109 23.71 -6.75 -1.51
C ARG A 109 23.07 -6.61 -2.89
N TYR A 110 21.81 -6.24 -2.92
CA TYR A 110 21.10 -5.85 -4.13
C TYR A 110 20.41 -4.52 -3.91
N GLN A 111 20.06 -3.88 -5.00
CA GLN A 111 19.28 -2.65 -5.04
C GLN A 111 18.07 -2.84 -5.94
N ILE A 112 17.05 -2.02 -5.74
CA ILE A 112 15.90 -1.88 -6.61
C ILE A 112 15.97 -0.51 -7.26
N ILE A 113 15.70 -0.46 -8.56
CA ILE A 113 15.56 0.78 -9.31
C ILE A 113 14.10 0.83 -9.74
N THR A 114 13.35 1.77 -9.19
CA THR A 114 11.92 1.97 -9.49
C THR A 114 11.73 2.56 -10.88
N GLU A 115 10.51 2.56 -11.39
CA GLU A 115 10.19 3.03 -12.75
C GLU A 115 10.59 4.49 -12.98
N ASP A 116 10.51 5.34 -11.96
CA ASP A 116 10.97 6.74 -11.97
C ASP A 116 12.49 6.91 -11.94
N GLY A 117 13.25 5.80 -11.84
CA GLY A 117 14.70 5.77 -11.75
C GLY A 117 15.27 5.94 -10.34
N THR A 118 14.43 6.00 -9.31
CA THR A 118 14.88 6.08 -7.92
C THR A 118 15.55 4.77 -7.52
N THR A 119 16.76 4.86 -6.94
CA THR A 119 17.48 3.69 -6.43
C THR A 119 17.21 3.50 -4.95
N VAL A 120 16.67 2.33 -4.62
CA VAL A 120 16.42 1.87 -3.26
C VAL A 120 17.49 0.86 -2.89
N GLU A 121 18.24 1.14 -1.83
CA GLU A 121 19.20 0.21 -1.24
C GLU A 121 19.22 0.38 0.28
N THR A 122 19.75 -0.62 0.98
CA THR A 122 19.88 -0.58 2.44
C THR A 122 21.32 -0.66 2.87
N THR A 123 21.76 0.24 3.76
CA THR A 123 23.09 0.27 4.33
C THR A 123 23.03 0.44 5.85
N GLY A 124 24.03 -0.05 6.54
CA GLY A 124 24.19 0.17 7.98
C GLY A 124 22.98 -0.26 8.82
N LYS A 125 22.13 0.69 9.23
CA LYS A 125 20.94 0.44 10.06
C LYS A 125 19.63 0.57 9.28
N ASP A 126 19.68 0.85 7.98
CA ASP A 126 18.52 1.06 7.16
C ASP A 126 17.67 -0.20 7.04
N THR A 127 16.39 -0.01 6.75
CA THR A 127 15.44 -1.07 6.43
C THR A 127 14.78 -0.77 5.09
N ALA A 128 14.46 -1.79 4.32
CA ALA A 128 13.68 -1.64 3.09
C ALA A 128 12.16 -1.59 3.36
N THR A 129 11.73 -1.90 4.59
CA THR A 129 10.31 -1.96 4.93
C THR A 129 9.63 -0.60 4.76
N GLY A 130 8.46 -0.61 4.12
CA GLY A 130 7.68 0.59 3.86
C GLY A 130 8.03 1.31 2.56
N THR A 131 9.08 0.88 1.84
CA THR A 131 9.39 1.46 0.53
C THR A 131 8.32 1.07 -0.49
N GLU A 132 7.72 2.05 -1.14
CA GLU A 132 6.78 1.84 -2.22
C GLU A 132 7.48 1.43 -3.50
N LEU A 133 6.92 0.41 -4.18
CA LEU A 133 7.41 -0.11 -5.46
C LEU A 133 6.45 0.20 -6.61
N ALA A 134 5.16 0.29 -6.32
CA ALA A 134 4.13 0.59 -7.29
C ALA A 134 2.88 1.14 -6.61
N SER A 135 2.15 2.00 -7.32
CA SER A 135 0.81 2.42 -6.94
C SER A 135 -0.13 2.35 -8.14
N PHE A 136 -1.43 2.06 -7.91
CA PHE A 136 -2.42 1.89 -8.96
C PHE A 136 -3.75 2.52 -8.57
N THR A 137 -4.26 3.36 -9.46
CA THR A 137 -5.63 3.89 -9.39
C THR A 137 -6.57 3.21 -10.38
N ASP A 138 -6.00 2.44 -11.33
CA ASP A 138 -6.68 1.69 -12.40
C ASP A 138 -5.87 0.44 -12.76
N ASN A 139 -6.37 -0.36 -13.71
CA ASN A 139 -5.63 -1.49 -14.26
C ASN A 139 -4.31 -1.03 -14.88
N GLY A 140 -3.23 -1.75 -14.61
CA GLY A 140 -1.93 -1.40 -15.16
C GLY A 140 -0.81 -2.33 -14.71
N THR A 141 0.37 -2.08 -15.26
CA THR A 141 1.61 -2.76 -14.87
C THR A 141 2.68 -1.71 -14.59
N VAL A 142 3.28 -1.80 -13.44
CA VAL A 142 4.47 -1.01 -13.04
C VAL A 142 5.63 -1.98 -12.92
N ASN A 143 6.80 -1.58 -13.40
CA ASN A 143 7.99 -2.40 -13.31
C ASN A 143 9.11 -1.72 -12.51
N TYR A 144 9.96 -2.54 -11.94
CA TYR A 144 11.20 -2.13 -11.30
C TYR A 144 12.33 -3.07 -11.68
N VAL A 145 13.58 -2.64 -11.51
CA VAL A 145 14.75 -3.47 -11.80
C VAL A 145 15.42 -3.89 -10.49
N VAL A 146 15.59 -5.19 -10.29
CA VAL A 146 16.43 -5.74 -9.22
C VAL A 146 17.84 -5.94 -9.74
N LYS A 147 18.83 -5.35 -9.08
CA LYS A 147 20.23 -5.40 -9.53
C LYS A 147 21.17 -5.74 -8.39
N PRO A 148 22.11 -6.69 -8.56
CA PRO A 148 23.10 -7.00 -7.56
C PRO A 148 24.15 -5.89 -7.45
N VAL A 149 24.60 -5.58 -6.25
CA VAL A 149 25.70 -4.65 -5.99
C VAL A 149 27.01 -5.45 -5.92
N ILE A 150 27.66 -5.59 -7.10
CA ILE A 150 28.89 -6.37 -7.23
C ILE A 150 30.09 -5.48 -6.93
N VAL A 151 30.90 -5.91 -5.99
CA VAL A 151 32.16 -5.27 -5.61
C VAL A 151 33.34 -6.23 -5.87
N PRO A 152 34.60 -5.74 -5.94
CA PRO A 152 35.76 -6.61 -6.22
C PRO A 152 35.93 -7.79 -5.26
N THR A 153 35.40 -7.66 -4.03
CA THR A 153 35.44 -8.70 -2.98
C THR A 153 34.25 -9.66 -3.03
N THR A 154 33.28 -9.47 -3.95
CA THR A 154 32.16 -10.39 -4.11
C THR A 154 32.66 -11.78 -4.47
N ALA A 155 32.26 -12.80 -3.69
CA ALA A 155 32.71 -14.16 -3.88
C ALA A 155 32.14 -14.74 -5.18
N LYS A 156 33.01 -15.29 -6.01
CA LYS A 156 32.64 -15.94 -7.29
C LYS A 156 32.26 -17.40 -7.05
N GLY A 157 31.40 -17.95 -7.88
CA GLY A 157 30.96 -19.34 -7.79
C GLY A 157 30.03 -19.65 -6.61
N VAL A 158 29.47 -18.61 -5.97
CA VAL A 158 28.48 -18.72 -4.90
C VAL A 158 27.10 -18.47 -5.47
N THR A 159 26.15 -19.34 -5.14
CA THR A 159 24.73 -19.10 -5.37
C THR A 159 24.17 -18.31 -4.18
N TYR A 160 23.71 -17.10 -4.44
CA TYR A 160 23.11 -16.23 -3.45
C TYR A 160 21.59 -16.32 -3.54
N ILE A 161 20.90 -16.49 -2.42
CA ILE A 161 19.44 -16.57 -2.31
C ILE A 161 18.93 -15.64 -1.22
N GLY A 162 17.70 -15.19 -1.37
CA GLY A 162 16.99 -14.37 -0.39
C GLY A 162 15.53 -14.30 -0.75
N SER A 163 14.75 -13.64 0.08
CA SER A 163 13.33 -13.39 -0.18
C SER A 163 12.94 -11.97 0.21
N MET A 164 11.92 -11.47 -0.48
CA MET A 164 11.25 -10.22 -0.19
C MET A 164 9.77 -10.49 -0.09
N THR A 165 9.11 -9.85 0.86
CA THR A 165 7.66 -9.91 1.07
C THR A 165 7.07 -8.58 0.66
N TYR A 166 5.99 -8.62 -0.13
CA TYR A 166 5.25 -7.43 -0.52
C TYR A 166 4.09 -7.17 0.45
N GLY A 167 3.87 -5.91 0.75
CA GLY A 167 2.67 -5.40 1.40
C GLY A 167 1.75 -4.78 0.35
N ILE A 168 0.47 -5.12 0.37
CA ILE A 168 -0.52 -4.56 -0.53
C ILE A 168 -1.61 -3.94 0.33
N ALA A 169 -1.89 -2.66 0.12
CA ALA A 169 -2.87 -1.91 0.90
C ALA A 169 -3.59 -0.87 0.04
N LEU A 170 -4.77 -0.47 0.48
CA LEU A 170 -5.45 0.73 -0.04
C LEU A 170 -5.02 1.93 0.80
N THR A 171 -4.49 2.95 0.13
CA THR A 171 -4.08 4.23 0.72
C THR A 171 -4.88 5.36 0.09
N ASP A 172 -4.89 6.53 0.70
CA ASP A 172 -5.47 7.71 0.07
C ASP A 172 -4.59 8.11 -1.13
N ALA A 173 -5.21 8.37 -2.29
CA ALA A 173 -4.49 8.80 -3.48
C ALA A 173 -3.90 10.20 -3.24
N GLU A 174 -2.62 10.42 -3.62
CA GLU A 174 -1.93 11.70 -3.52
C GLU A 174 -2.36 12.69 -4.60
#